data_93562ccbad2d5cf345e0b1436eb48515
#
_entry.id   93562ccbad2d5cf345e0b1436eb48515
#
_cell.length_a   1.000
_cell.length_b   1.000
_cell.length_c   1.000
_cell.angle_alpha   90.00
_cell.angle_beta   90.00
_cell.angle_gamma   90.00
#
_symmetry.space_group_name_H-M   'P 1'
#
loop_
_entity.id
_entity.type
_entity.pdbx_description
1 polymer ?
#
loop_
_entity_poly.entity_id
_entity_poly.type
_entity_poly.pdbx_seq_one_letter_code
_entity_poly.pdbx_strand_id
1 'polypeptide(L)'
;IRFNPLDGNGCKNENVTDYRYALVESDHMEIDQQNAILRELELPIACLVYSGKKSLHAIVRVDAADYSEYRKRVDYLYEVCQKNGIDVDTQNRNPSRLSRMPGVERGEKKQFIVDTNIGKSSWNEWYEWIEGVNDDLPEPEGLESVWDNLPELSPCLIDGVLRKGHKMLISGPSKAGKSFLQIELCIAI
;
A
#
# COMPACT_ATOMS: atom_id res chain seq x y z
N ILE A 1 4.21 -24.39 -9.79
CA ILE A 1 2.76 -24.44 -9.54
C ILE A 1 2.13 -23.07 -9.85
N ARG A 2 0.91 -23.04 -10.38
CA ARG A 2 0.08 -21.83 -10.43
C ARG A 2 -0.76 -21.75 -9.18
N PHE A 3 -0.92 -20.53 -8.67
CA PHE A 3 -1.61 -20.27 -7.41
C PHE A 3 -3.00 -19.62 -7.62
N ASN A 4 -3.29 -19.12 -8.83
CA ASN A 4 -4.63 -18.69 -9.20
C ASN A 4 -5.32 -19.76 -10.06
N PRO A 5 -6.64 -19.97 -9.92
CA PRO A 5 -7.40 -20.94 -10.70
C PRO A 5 -7.44 -20.56 -12.20
N LEU A 6 -7.54 -21.59 -13.04
CA LEU A 6 -7.65 -21.48 -14.50
C LEU A 6 -8.92 -22.15 -14.99
N ASP A 7 -9.41 -21.73 -16.15
CA ASP A 7 -10.58 -22.28 -16.84
C ASP A 7 -10.37 -23.68 -17.47
N GLY A 8 -9.15 -24.19 -17.44
CA GLY A 8 -8.78 -25.49 -18.05
C GLY A 8 -8.48 -25.43 -19.55
N ASN A 9 -8.73 -24.32 -20.24
CA ASN A 9 -8.51 -24.19 -21.69
C ASN A 9 -7.10 -23.71 -22.05
N GLY A 10 -6.35 -23.25 -21.06
CA GLY A 10 -5.00 -22.74 -21.27
C GLY A 10 -4.33 -22.31 -19.97
N CYS A 11 -3.22 -21.59 -20.12
CA CYS A 11 -2.41 -21.18 -18.98
C CYS A 11 -1.87 -19.75 -19.09
N LYS A 12 -2.52 -18.92 -19.91
CA LYS A 12 -2.24 -17.50 -20.04
C LYS A 12 -3.09 -16.68 -19.07
N ASN A 13 -2.86 -15.36 -19.03
CA ASN A 13 -3.64 -14.45 -18.16
C ASN A 13 -5.15 -14.49 -18.45
N GLU A 14 -5.54 -14.65 -19.70
CA GLU A 14 -6.93 -14.76 -20.16
C GLU A 14 -7.66 -16.01 -19.65
N ASN A 15 -6.90 -17.03 -19.23
CA ASN A 15 -7.44 -18.27 -18.68
C ASN A 15 -7.60 -18.25 -17.15
N VAL A 16 -7.16 -17.16 -16.49
CA VAL A 16 -7.33 -17.00 -15.03
C VAL A 16 -8.77 -16.63 -14.73
N THR A 17 -9.43 -17.43 -13.90
CA THR A 17 -10.84 -17.27 -13.54
C THR A 17 -11.08 -16.55 -12.23
N ASP A 18 -10.05 -16.47 -11.38
CA ASP A 18 -10.15 -15.89 -10.05
C ASP A 18 -8.80 -15.27 -9.65
N TYR A 19 -8.81 -14.05 -9.18
CA TYR A 19 -7.63 -13.22 -8.91
C TYR A 19 -7.32 -13.13 -7.42
N ARG A 20 -7.01 -14.29 -6.81
CA ARG A 20 -6.84 -14.41 -5.34
C ARG A 20 -5.47 -13.99 -4.87
N TYR A 21 -4.41 -14.30 -5.62
CA TYR A 21 -3.05 -14.22 -5.13
C TYR A 21 -2.11 -13.52 -6.11
N ALA A 22 -1.10 -12.83 -5.55
CA ALA A 22 0.05 -12.30 -6.26
C ALA A 22 1.36 -12.92 -5.73
N LEU A 23 2.40 -12.89 -6.55
CA LEU A 23 3.74 -13.34 -6.16
C LEU A 23 4.63 -12.15 -5.83
N VAL A 24 5.22 -12.13 -4.64
CA VAL A 24 6.32 -11.24 -4.28
C VAL A 24 7.58 -12.10 -4.14
N GLU A 25 8.61 -11.72 -4.87
CA GLU A 25 9.91 -12.42 -4.88
C GLU A 25 11.02 -11.41 -5.18
N SER A 26 12.23 -11.65 -4.65
CA SER A 26 13.45 -10.93 -4.98
C SER A 26 14.60 -11.90 -5.23
N ASP A 27 15.33 -11.72 -6.33
CA ASP A 27 16.50 -12.53 -6.68
C ASP A 27 17.84 -11.90 -6.25
N HIS A 28 17.82 -10.69 -5.72
CA HIS A 28 19.01 -9.88 -5.46
C HIS A 28 19.30 -9.62 -3.97
N MET A 29 18.40 -10.06 -3.09
CA MET A 29 18.52 -9.86 -1.65
C MET A 29 18.84 -11.15 -0.92
N GLU A 30 19.52 -11.04 0.22
CA GLU A 30 19.72 -12.17 1.13
C GLU A 30 18.39 -12.68 1.71
N ILE A 31 18.27 -14.00 1.86
CA ILE A 31 17.00 -14.65 2.26
C ILE A 31 16.51 -14.18 3.63
N ASP A 32 17.40 -13.98 4.58
CA ASP A 32 17.04 -13.53 5.92
C ASP A 32 16.49 -12.10 5.90
N GLN A 33 17.04 -11.23 5.04
CA GLN A 33 16.53 -9.88 4.85
C GLN A 33 15.16 -9.91 4.16
N GLN A 34 14.98 -10.74 3.12
CA GLN A 34 13.66 -10.93 2.49
C GLN A 34 12.62 -11.34 3.52
N ASN A 35 12.93 -12.36 4.35
CA ASN A 35 12.02 -12.87 5.36
C ASN A 35 11.69 -11.81 6.43
N ALA A 36 12.67 -11.04 6.87
CA ALA A 36 12.48 -10.00 7.87
C ALA A 36 11.52 -8.92 7.38
N ILE A 37 11.77 -8.34 6.20
CA ILE A 37 10.94 -7.27 5.64
C ILE A 37 9.54 -7.76 5.30
N LEU A 38 9.40 -8.96 4.73
CA LEU A 38 8.08 -9.54 4.41
C LEU A 38 7.20 -9.67 5.66
N ARG A 39 7.79 -9.98 6.82
CA ARG A 39 7.07 -10.06 8.11
C ARG A 39 6.81 -8.70 8.73
N GLU A 40 7.78 -7.78 8.65
CA GLU A 40 7.63 -6.41 9.16
C GLU A 40 6.52 -5.65 8.45
N LEU A 41 6.36 -5.89 7.14
CA LEU A 41 5.28 -5.33 6.34
C LEU A 41 3.90 -5.95 6.60
N GLU A 42 3.80 -6.95 7.49
CA GLU A 42 2.53 -7.61 7.82
C GLU A 42 1.73 -8.06 6.59
N LEU A 43 2.44 -8.37 5.47
CA LEU A 43 1.80 -8.78 4.22
C LEU A 43 0.87 -9.97 4.45
N PRO A 44 -0.33 -10.00 3.83
CA PRO A 44 -1.29 -11.09 3.97
C PRO A 44 -0.83 -12.35 3.20
N ILE A 45 0.28 -12.95 3.64
CA ILE A 45 0.93 -14.07 2.96
C ILE A 45 0.16 -15.37 3.26
N ALA A 46 -0.38 -15.99 2.22
CA ALA A 46 -1.01 -17.31 2.35
C ALA A 46 0.03 -18.42 2.53
N CYS A 47 1.15 -18.34 1.78
CA CYS A 47 2.22 -19.33 1.82
C CYS A 47 3.55 -18.69 1.43
N LEU A 48 4.59 -18.97 2.23
CA LEU A 48 5.96 -18.55 1.96
C LEU A 48 6.78 -19.79 1.61
N VAL A 49 7.37 -19.80 0.41
CA VAL A 49 8.09 -20.95 -0.15
C VAL A 49 9.54 -20.59 -0.41
N TYR A 50 10.47 -21.39 0.11
CA TYR A 50 11.88 -21.31 -0.28
C TYR A 50 12.08 -21.89 -1.68
N SER A 51 12.68 -21.11 -2.57
CA SER A 51 12.85 -21.46 -3.99
C SER A 51 13.90 -22.53 -4.27
N GLY A 52 14.63 -22.94 -3.24
CA GLY A 52 15.75 -23.88 -3.35
C GLY A 52 17.07 -23.21 -3.78
N LYS A 53 17.13 -21.87 -3.88
CA LYS A 53 18.37 -21.17 -4.25
C LYS A 53 18.53 -19.79 -3.59
N LYS A 54 17.91 -18.76 -4.14
CA LYS A 54 18.21 -17.37 -3.79
C LYS A 54 17.01 -16.58 -3.23
N SER A 55 15.80 -17.06 -3.44
CA SER A 55 14.61 -16.25 -3.17
C SER A 55 13.58 -16.98 -2.32
N LEU A 56 12.79 -16.18 -1.63
CA LEU A 56 11.53 -16.58 -1.05
C LEU A 56 10.40 -16.17 -1.99
N HIS A 57 9.46 -17.08 -2.22
CA HIS A 57 8.24 -16.82 -2.97
C HIS A 57 7.10 -16.58 -1.97
N ALA A 58 6.74 -15.34 -1.77
CA ALA A 58 5.59 -14.98 -0.96
C ALA A 58 4.34 -14.94 -1.83
N ILE A 59 3.40 -15.84 -1.56
CA ILE A 59 2.09 -15.89 -2.19
C ILE A 59 1.15 -15.03 -1.35
N VAL A 60 0.89 -13.81 -1.81
CA VAL A 60 0.16 -12.76 -1.09
C VAL A 60 -1.30 -12.75 -1.53
N ARG A 61 -2.23 -12.70 -0.57
CA ARG A 61 -3.66 -12.54 -0.85
C ARG A 61 -3.93 -11.15 -1.38
N VAL A 62 -4.56 -11.07 -2.55
CA VAL A 62 -5.01 -9.81 -3.16
C VAL A 62 -6.52 -9.78 -3.37
N ASP A 63 -7.16 -10.93 -3.49
CA ASP A 63 -8.61 -11.13 -3.54
C ASP A 63 -9.36 -10.09 -4.38
N ALA A 64 -8.87 -9.84 -5.60
CA ALA A 64 -9.43 -8.85 -6.50
C ALA A 64 -10.65 -9.41 -7.26
N ALA A 65 -11.65 -8.58 -7.49
CA ALA A 65 -12.88 -8.97 -8.16
C ALA A 65 -12.68 -9.17 -9.68
N ASP A 66 -11.75 -8.43 -10.28
CA ASP A 66 -11.44 -8.51 -11.71
C ASP A 66 -9.95 -8.24 -12.01
N TYR A 67 -9.58 -8.36 -13.29
CA TYR A 67 -8.20 -8.13 -13.74
C TYR A 67 -7.73 -6.68 -13.53
N SER A 68 -8.61 -5.70 -13.68
CA SER A 68 -8.25 -4.28 -13.51
C SER A 68 -7.92 -3.99 -12.05
N GLU A 69 -8.74 -4.48 -11.14
CA GLU A 69 -8.49 -4.38 -9.70
C GLU A 69 -7.24 -5.16 -9.29
N TYR A 70 -7.06 -6.38 -9.80
CA TYR A 70 -5.85 -7.16 -9.58
C TYR A 70 -4.58 -6.37 -9.92
N ARG A 71 -4.55 -5.72 -11.10
CA ARG A 71 -3.41 -4.91 -11.52
C ARG A 71 -3.13 -3.76 -10.56
N LYS A 72 -4.16 -3.04 -10.14
CA LYS A 72 -4.03 -1.93 -9.18
C LYS A 72 -3.50 -2.41 -7.84
N ARG A 73 -4.04 -3.51 -7.30
CA ARG A 73 -3.60 -4.09 -6.03
C ARG A 73 -2.16 -4.58 -6.10
N VAL A 74 -1.76 -5.25 -7.18
CA VAL A 74 -0.40 -5.73 -7.36
C VAL A 74 0.59 -4.57 -7.55
N ASP A 75 0.23 -3.53 -8.31
CA ASP A 75 1.09 -2.36 -8.49
C ASP A 75 1.31 -1.62 -7.15
N TYR A 76 0.24 -1.45 -6.35
CA TYR A 76 0.33 -0.89 -5.00
C TYR A 76 1.19 -1.77 -4.06
N LEU A 77 0.95 -3.08 -4.03
CA LEU A 77 1.75 -4.03 -3.24
C LEU A 77 3.25 -3.91 -3.55
N TYR A 78 3.60 -3.84 -4.84
CA TYR A 78 4.98 -3.74 -5.27
C TYR A 78 5.60 -2.40 -4.91
N GLU A 79 4.84 -1.30 -5.01
CA GLU A 79 5.27 0.02 -4.58
C GLU A 79 5.59 0.04 -3.08
N VAL A 80 4.72 -0.51 -2.24
CA VAL A 80 4.95 -0.63 -0.79
C VAL A 80 6.19 -1.48 -0.51
N CYS A 81 6.33 -2.64 -1.14
CA CYS A 81 7.50 -3.50 -0.97
C CYS A 81 8.79 -2.78 -1.35
N GLN A 82 8.82 -2.07 -2.49
CA GLN A 82 10.00 -1.33 -2.96
C GLN A 82 10.35 -0.15 -2.04
N LYS A 83 9.39 0.61 -1.56
CA LYS A 83 9.60 1.68 -0.59
C LYS A 83 10.23 1.19 0.72
N ASN A 84 9.94 -0.05 1.09
CA ASN A 84 10.46 -0.69 2.29
C ASN A 84 11.69 -1.59 2.02
N GLY A 85 12.31 -1.44 0.86
CA GLY A 85 13.63 -2.03 0.57
C GLY A 85 13.61 -3.43 -0.04
N ILE A 86 12.45 -3.98 -0.45
CA ILE A 86 12.40 -5.21 -1.23
C ILE A 86 12.60 -4.87 -2.71
N ASP A 87 13.67 -5.38 -3.31
CA ASP A 87 13.87 -5.33 -4.77
C ASP A 87 12.99 -6.39 -5.46
N VAL A 88 11.72 -6.04 -5.68
CA VAL A 88 10.71 -6.95 -6.22
C VAL A 88 10.92 -7.21 -7.70
N ASP A 89 10.92 -8.48 -8.14
CA ASP A 89 10.87 -8.81 -9.55
C ASP A 89 9.52 -8.42 -10.18
N THR A 90 9.52 -7.29 -10.87
CA THR A 90 8.32 -6.72 -11.49
C THR A 90 7.76 -7.54 -12.66
N GLN A 91 8.47 -8.55 -13.14
CA GLN A 91 7.95 -9.49 -14.15
C GLN A 91 6.88 -10.42 -13.60
N ASN A 92 6.76 -10.52 -12.27
CA ASN A 92 5.80 -11.38 -11.58
C ASN A 92 4.37 -10.78 -11.46
N ARG A 93 4.09 -9.66 -12.11
CA ARG A 93 2.78 -8.96 -12.08
C ARG A 93 1.62 -9.71 -12.72
N ASN A 94 1.89 -10.82 -13.37
CA ASN A 94 0.87 -11.57 -14.13
C ASN A 94 0.11 -12.54 -13.22
N PRO A 95 -1.23 -12.60 -13.27
CA PRO A 95 -2.01 -13.51 -12.44
C PRO A 95 -1.79 -14.99 -12.80
N SER A 96 -1.33 -15.30 -14.01
CA SER A 96 -0.98 -16.67 -14.44
C SER A 96 0.45 -17.07 -14.06
N ARG A 97 1.16 -16.26 -13.25
CA ARG A 97 2.55 -16.53 -12.89
C ARG A 97 2.73 -17.88 -12.19
N LEU A 98 3.89 -18.47 -12.38
CA LEU A 98 4.29 -19.70 -11.71
C LEU A 98 5.10 -19.39 -10.46
N SER A 99 4.77 -20.07 -9.37
CA SER A 99 5.61 -20.17 -8.18
C SER A 99 6.28 -21.54 -8.10
N ARG A 100 7.19 -21.69 -7.15
CA ARG A 100 7.86 -22.95 -6.87
C ARG A 100 6.91 -23.94 -6.20
N MET A 101 7.13 -25.22 -6.48
CA MET A 101 6.34 -26.29 -5.88
C MET A 101 7.08 -26.85 -4.66
N PRO A 102 6.54 -26.73 -3.45
CA PRO A 102 7.15 -27.34 -2.29
C PRO A 102 7.27 -28.86 -2.41
N GLY A 103 8.31 -29.43 -1.79
CA GLY A 103 8.56 -30.86 -1.82
C GLY A 103 9.32 -31.38 -3.04
N VAL A 104 9.60 -30.50 -4.03
CA VAL A 104 10.38 -30.85 -5.22
C VAL A 104 11.84 -30.42 -5.06
N GLU A 105 12.75 -31.24 -5.56
CA GLU A 105 14.18 -30.95 -5.58
C GLU A 105 14.55 -30.11 -6.81
N ARG A 106 15.50 -29.19 -6.62
CA ARG A 106 16.12 -28.40 -7.67
C ARG A 106 17.64 -28.59 -7.63
N GLY A 107 18.15 -29.56 -8.34
CA GLY A 107 19.50 -30.05 -8.17
C GLY A 107 19.63 -30.70 -6.78
N GLU A 108 20.60 -30.25 -6.00
CA GLU A 108 20.84 -30.76 -4.62
C GLU A 108 19.99 -30.06 -3.54
N LYS A 109 19.18 -29.05 -3.92
CA LYS A 109 18.42 -28.23 -2.95
C LYS A 109 16.91 -28.50 -3.06
N LYS A 110 16.31 -28.68 -1.90
CA LYS A 110 14.86 -28.85 -1.76
C LYS A 110 14.13 -27.51 -1.73
N GLN A 111 13.00 -27.46 -2.42
CA GLN A 111 12.00 -26.41 -2.27
C GLN A 111 11.04 -26.83 -1.15
N PHE A 112 10.76 -25.95 -0.21
CA PHE A 112 9.88 -26.26 0.91
C PHE A 112 9.08 -25.04 1.37
N ILE A 113 7.98 -25.29 2.05
CA ILE A 113 7.18 -24.25 2.71
C ILE A 113 7.97 -23.80 3.95
N VAL A 114 8.26 -22.51 4.00
CA VAL A 114 8.87 -21.86 5.15
C VAL A 114 7.84 -21.61 6.23
N ASP A 115 6.69 -21.06 5.82
CA ASP A 115 5.60 -20.70 6.73
C ASP A 115 4.29 -20.49 5.95
N THR A 116 3.17 -20.40 6.68
CA THR A 116 1.84 -20.16 6.11
C THR A 116 1.07 -19.18 6.98
N ASN A 117 0.16 -18.40 6.35
CA ASN A 117 -0.71 -17.45 7.04
C ASN A 117 0.07 -16.44 7.91
N ILE A 118 1.03 -15.76 7.28
CA ILE A 118 1.85 -14.71 7.89
C ILE A 118 1.15 -13.37 7.71
N GLY A 119 1.32 -12.47 8.70
CA GLY A 119 0.81 -11.11 8.66
C GLY A 119 -0.71 -11.03 8.74
N LYS A 120 -1.29 -10.04 8.07
CA LYS A 120 -2.73 -9.81 8.08
C LYS A 120 -3.49 -10.93 7.39
N SER A 121 -4.76 -11.12 7.77
CA SER A 121 -5.56 -12.25 7.28
C SER A 121 -6.10 -12.02 5.85
N SER A 122 -6.27 -10.76 5.44
CA SER A 122 -6.84 -10.37 4.16
C SER A 122 -6.15 -9.14 3.57
N TRP A 123 -6.40 -8.89 2.27
CA TRP A 123 -5.96 -7.67 1.60
C TRP A 123 -6.51 -6.40 2.27
N ASN A 124 -7.80 -6.38 2.61
CA ASN A 124 -8.43 -5.18 3.16
C ASN A 124 -7.87 -4.84 4.54
N GLU A 125 -7.69 -5.83 5.41
CA GLU A 125 -7.07 -5.63 6.71
C GLU A 125 -5.63 -5.11 6.59
N TRP A 126 -4.86 -5.64 5.63
CA TRP A 126 -3.51 -5.17 5.37
C TRP A 126 -3.49 -3.75 4.79
N TYR A 127 -4.39 -3.45 3.85
CA TYR A 127 -4.47 -2.14 3.22
C TYR A 127 -4.80 -1.05 4.25
N GLU A 128 -5.78 -1.28 5.11
CA GLU A 128 -6.14 -0.36 6.20
C GLU A 128 -4.97 -0.17 7.19
N TRP A 129 -4.27 -1.25 7.52
CA TRP A 129 -3.13 -1.18 8.42
C TRP A 129 -1.95 -0.41 7.82
N ILE A 130 -1.56 -0.67 6.57
CA ILE A 130 -0.42 -0.01 5.94
C ILE A 130 -0.68 1.47 5.66
N GLU A 131 -1.90 1.84 5.31
CA GLU A 131 -2.31 3.24 5.18
C GLU A 131 -2.24 3.94 6.54
N GLY A 132 -2.68 3.31 7.61
CA GLY A 132 -2.57 3.85 8.97
C GLY A 132 -1.12 4.00 9.45
N VAL A 133 -0.22 3.08 9.09
CA VAL A 133 1.22 3.20 9.41
C VAL A 133 1.89 4.33 8.61
N ASN A 134 1.43 4.58 7.39
CA ASN A 134 1.94 5.65 6.52
C ASN A 134 1.25 7.01 6.76
N ASP A 135 0.27 7.07 7.65
CA ASP A 135 -0.43 8.30 7.97
C ASP A 135 0.39 9.12 8.98
N ASP A 136 1.07 10.17 8.48
CA ASP A 136 1.82 11.13 9.29
C ASP A 136 0.93 12.11 10.06
N LEU A 137 -0.39 11.91 10.07
CA LEU A 137 -1.29 12.73 10.86
C LEU A 137 -1.06 12.47 12.36
N PRO A 138 -1.08 13.51 13.18
CA PRO A 138 -0.98 13.35 14.63
C PRO A 138 -2.15 12.49 15.14
N GLU A 139 -1.87 11.65 16.12
CA GLU A 139 -2.90 10.83 16.78
C GLU A 139 -4.10 11.72 17.21
N PRO A 140 -5.33 11.28 16.93
CA PRO A 140 -6.52 12.04 17.30
C PRO A 140 -6.59 12.15 18.83
N GLU A 141 -6.51 13.39 19.32
CA GLU A 141 -6.69 13.68 20.75
C GLU A 141 -8.18 13.72 21.10
N GLY A 142 -8.55 13.09 22.20
CA GLY A 142 -9.91 13.18 22.70
C GLY A 142 -10.22 14.63 23.11
N LEU A 143 -11.43 15.13 22.78
CA LEU A 143 -11.85 16.49 23.12
C LEU A 143 -11.71 16.80 24.65
N GLU A 144 -11.90 15.79 25.47
CA GLU A 144 -11.74 15.88 26.92
C GLU A 144 -10.32 16.26 27.34
N SER A 145 -9.29 15.77 26.64
CA SER A 145 -7.88 16.06 26.95
C SER A 145 -7.46 17.48 26.61
N VAL A 146 -8.11 18.11 25.64
CA VAL A 146 -7.81 19.46 25.17
C VAL A 146 -8.78 20.53 25.73
N TRP A 147 -9.90 20.11 26.34
CA TRP A 147 -10.96 21.03 26.79
C TRP A 147 -10.48 22.07 27.83
N ASP A 148 -9.65 21.63 28.76
CA ASP A 148 -9.14 22.53 29.84
C ASP A 148 -7.90 23.32 29.39
N ASN A 149 -7.31 22.99 28.25
CA ASN A 149 -6.10 23.59 27.68
C ASN A 149 -6.26 23.88 26.19
N LEU A 150 -7.34 24.51 25.79
CA LEU A 150 -7.55 24.89 24.39
C LEU A 150 -6.40 25.80 23.93
N PRO A 151 -5.78 25.51 22.78
CA PRO A 151 -4.71 26.35 22.25
C PRO A 151 -5.23 27.77 21.98
N GLU A 152 -4.44 28.76 22.33
CA GLU A 152 -4.77 30.14 22.02
C GLU A 152 -4.95 30.31 20.52
N LEU A 153 -6.05 30.93 20.12
CA LEU A 153 -6.30 31.21 18.71
C LEU A 153 -5.29 32.26 18.22
N SER A 154 -4.75 32.02 17.03
CA SER A 154 -3.85 33.00 16.39
C SER A 154 -4.47 34.43 16.36
N PRO A 155 -3.67 35.48 16.45
CA PRO A 155 -4.16 36.85 16.40
C PRO A 155 -5.09 37.11 15.21
N CYS A 156 -6.17 37.84 15.49
CA CYS A 156 -7.11 38.20 14.43
C CYS A 156 -6.51 39.28 13.52
N LEU A 157 -6.56 39.06 12.23
CA LEU A 157 -6.18 40.03 11.20
C LEU A 157 -7.42 40.82 10.72
N ILE A 158 -8.53 40.14 10.57
CA ILE A 158 -9.83 40.72 10.25
C ILE A 158 -10.83 40.10 11.20
N ASP A 159 -11.43 40.93 12.04
CA ASP A 159 -12.32 40.46 13.11
C ASP A 159 -13.44 39.55 12.61
N GLY A 160 -13.56 38.38 13.24
CA GLY A 160 -14.53 37.36 12.88
C GLY A 160 -14.31 36.68 11.51
N VAL A 161 -13.28 37.05 10.71
CA VAL A 161 -13.11 36.57 9.34
C VAL A 161 -11.77 35.89 9.11
N LEU A 162 -10.63 36.47 9.49
CA LEU A 162 -9.30 35.98 9.15
C LEU A 162 -8.34 36.10 10.33
N ARG A 163 -7.63 35.04 10.64
CA ARG A 163 -6.56 34.98 11.63
C ARG A 163 -5.19 34.79 10.99
N LYS A 164 -4.14 35.20 11.67
CA LYS A 164 -2.76 34.99 11.23
C LYS A 164 -2.49 33.50 10.94
N GLY A 165 -1.95 33.21 9.76
CA GLY A 165 -1.68 31.85 9.30
C GLY A 165 -2.86 31.14 8.61
N HIS A 166 -4.08 31.70 8.67
CA HIS A 166 -5.22 31.16 7.97
C HIS A 166 -5.27 31.57 6.50
N LYS A 167 -5.99 30.81 5.70
CA LYS A 167 -6.20 31.07 4.27
C LYS A 167 -7.65 31.53 4.07
N MET A 168 -7.84 32.55 3.24
CA MET A 168 -9.15 33.05 2.86
C MET A 168 -9.33 32.97 1.34
N LEU A 169 -10.48 32.44 0.90
CA LEU A 169 -10.86 32.41 -0.52
C LEU A 169 -11.92 33.47 -0.80
N ILE A 170 -11.62 34.38 -1.74
CA ILE A 170 -12.57 35.37 -2.23
C ILE A 170 -13.14 34.89 -3.57
N SER A 171 -14.41 34.52 -3.61
CA SER A 171 -15.10 34.08 -4.81
C SER A 171 -16.18 35.06 -5.24
N GLY A 172 -16.50 35.08 -6.53
CA GLY A 172 -17.54 35.94 -7.10
C GLY A 172 -17.45 36.02 -8.62
N PRO A 173 -18.45 36.58 -9.30
CA PRO A 173 -18.47 36.69 -10.78
C PRO A 173 -17.31 37.54 -11.31
N SER A 174 -17.06 37.45 -12.60
CA SER A 174 -16.05 38.27 -13.28
C SER A 174 -16.40 39.75 -13.11
N LYS A 175 -15.38 40.61 -12.95
CA LYS A 175 -15.51 42.06 -12.74
C LYS A 175 -16.26 42.51 -11.45
N ALA A 176 -16.42 41.62 -10.48
CA ALA A 176 -17.01 41.94 -9.16
C ALA A 176 -16.11 42.70 -8.20
N GLY A 177 -14.98 43.25 -8.63
CA GLY A 177 -14.08 44.02 -7.78
C GLY A 177 -13.18 43.20 -6.84
N LYS A 178 -13.09 41.86 -7.01
CA LYS A 178 -12.28 40.97 -6.14
C LYS A 178 -10.84 41.43 -5.97
N SER A 179 -10.20 41.85 -7.07
CA SER A 179 -8.80 42.30 -7.05
C SER A 179 -8.62 43.60 -6.26
N PHE A 180 -9.57 44.54 -6.33
CA PHE A 180 -9.54 45.76 -5.53
C PHE A 180 -9.71 45.43 -4.06
N LEU A 181 -10.66 44.60 -3.68
CA LEU A 181 -10.85 44.14 -2.31
C LEU A 181 -9.60 43.45 -1.77
N GLN A 182 -8.96 42.60 -2.58
CA GLN A 182 -7.74 41.91 -2.20
C GLN A 182 -6.57 42.89 -1.92
N ILE A 183 -6.42 43.92 -2.79
CA ILE A 183 -5.40 44.95 -2.60
C ILE A 183 -5.69 45.77 -1.34
N GLU A 184 -6.92 46.19 -1.10
CA GLU A 184 -7.30 46.93 0.09
C GLU A 184 -7.06 46.12 1.37
N LEU A 185 -7.41 44.83 1.39
CA LEU A 185 -7.12 43.94 2.50
C LEU A 185 -5.62 43.79 2.76
N CYS A 186 -4.78 43.69 1.69
CA CYS A 186 -3.33 43.61 1.84
C CYS A 186 -2.70 44.91 2.38
N ILE A 187 -3.35 46.06 2.18
CA ILE A 187 -2.87 47.35 2.72
C ILE A 187 -3.31 47.54 4.18
N ALA A 188 -4.47 46.97 4.54
CA ALA A 188 -5.10 47.16 5.86
C ALA A 188 -4.56 46.17 6.91
N ILE A 189 -3.93 45.08 6.53
CA ILE A 189 -3.36 44.03 7.40
C ILE A 189 -1.87 44.23 7.56
#